data_7a5d1f0a10ec0a1cf3bcbbbfcda47add
#
_entry.id   7a5d1f0a10ec0a1cf3bcbbbfcda47add
#
_cell.length_a   1.000
_cell.length_b   1.000
_cell.length_c   1.000
_cell.angle_alpha   90.00
_cell.angle_beta   90.00
_cell.angle_gamma   90.00
#
_symmetry.space_group_name_H-M   'P 1'
#
loop_
_entity.id
_entity.type
_entity.pdbx_description
1 polymer ?
#
loop_
_entity_poly.entity_id
_entity_poly.type
_entity_poly.pdbx_seq_one_letter_code
_entity_poly.pdbx_strand_id
1 'polypeptide(L)'
;MWICPACDHSTDNSICERCGFDRSADLITYPTLAIPQQLPGIRRRQKEPLSHTVLLCPDCKGAEFRLSSLEPVCLCVRCGRKISTEQVLKVQRMHATPSQPVTPPGKQLTDIVSICAGAYHTLCLRANGTVLATGNNFDNQCEVSDWSDIRSISAGAAHTIGLKKDGTVLSTGNPFFKENRVSRWSGIIAVAAGYEHTVGLCTDGTVIATGKNKFGECDVENWTQVAAIAAGYAHTVALHRDGSVSATGETSFKRCDVQDWKQITAISAGEFHTLGLRKDGTVAATGKNFDSQCDVQSWVGITAIAAGEKHSVGLRKDGTAAAAGDNRYGQCNVSKWTDIIAIAAGDQHTLGLRKDGTLVATGRNSDMQCALQDLMRNASTQERQV
;
A
#
# COMPACT_ATOMS: atom_id res chain seq x y z
N MET A 1 17.85 19.87 -23.35
CA MET A 1 17.10 20.33 -22.13
C MET A 1 16.30 19.16 -21.60
N TRP A 2 16.45 18.81 -20.34
CA TRP A 2 15.66 17.78 -19.66
C TRP A 2 15.05 18.35 -18.37
N ILE A 3 13.97 17.74 -17.90
CA ILE A 3 13.29 18.16 -16.66
C ILE A 3 13.77 17.26 -15.53
N CYS A 4 14.30 17.87 -14.48
CA CYS A 4 14.78 17.15 -13.29
C CYS A 4 13.62 16.50 -12.55
N PRO A 5 13.60 15.17 -12.34
CA PRO A 5 12.51 14.48 -11.67
C PRO A 5 12.39 14.81 -10.17
N ALA A 6 13.46 15.37 -9.58
CA ALA A 6 13.46 15.71 -8.16
C ALA A 6 12.85 17.09 -7.85
N CYS A 7 12.83 18.05 -8.80
CA CYS A 7 12.36 19.42 -8.55
C CYS A 7 11.70 20.10 -9.75
N ASP A 8 11.41 19.38 -10.83
CA ASP A 8 10.78 19.87 -12.07
C ASP A 8 11.52 21.05 -12.76
N HIS A 9 12.81 21.27 -12.43
CA HIS A 9 13.61 22.31 -13.05
C HIS A 9 14.17 21.83 -14.39
N SER A 10 13.99 22.60 -15.47
CA SER A 10 14.57 22.29 -16.76
C SER A 10 16.06 22.71 -16.80
N THR A 11 16.94 21.81 -17.21
CA THR A 11 18.38 22.05 -17.32
C THR A 11 18.96 21.32 -18.53
N ASP A 12 20.04 21.85 -19.08
CA ASP A 12 20.83 21.21 -20.14
C ASP A 12 22.04 20.47 -19.58
N ASN A 13 22.36 20.67 -18.31
CA ASN A 13 23.48 20.05 -17.61
C ASN A 13 23.11 18.66 -17.10
N SER A 14 24.07 17.75 -16.97
CA SER A 14 23.88 16.42 -16.37
C SER A 14 23.51 16.48 -14.89
N ILE A 15 23.87 17.57 -14.21
CA ILE A 15 23.53 17.84 -12.79
C ILE A 15 22.51 18.98 -12.75
N CYS A 16 21.43 18.81 -12.03
CA CYS A 16 20.43 19.83 -11.84
C CYS A 16 20.97 20.96 -10.96
N GLU A 17 21.06 22.16 -11.49
CA GLU A 17 21.60 23.34 -10.79
C GLU A 17 20.76 23.75 -9.58
N ARG A 18 19.48 23.37 -9.51
CA ARG A 18 18.56 23.74 -8.44
C ARG A 18 18.63 22.80 -7.23
N CYS A 19 18.79 21.50 -7.41
CA CYS A 19 18.75 20.51 -6.33
C CYS A 19 19.95 19.56 -6.31
N GLY A 20 20.91 19.68 -7.25
CA GLY A 20 22.09 18.82 -7.33
C GLY A 20 21.83 17.42 -7.86
N PHE A 21 20.63 17.11 -8.38
CA PHE A 21 20.33 15.80 -8.96
C PHE A 21 21.17 15.55 -10.19
N ASP A 22 21.91 14.43 -10.23
CA ASP A 22 22.81 14.05 -11.32
C ASP A 22 22.17 12.99 -12.22
N ARG A 23 21.86 13.37 -13.45
CA ARG A 23 21.31 12.48 -14.47
C ARG A 23 22.27 11.36 -14.86
N SER A 24 23.58 11.57 -14.78
CA SER A 24 24.57 10.56 -15.14
C SER A 24 24.61 9.41 -14.15
N ALA A 25 24.12 9.62 -12.91
CA ALA A 25 23.99 8.58 -11.90
C ALA A 25 22.83 7.61 -12.16
N ASP A 26 21.82 8.02 -12.95
CA ASP A 26 20.65 7.18 -13.28
C ASP A 26 20.90 6.21 -14.45
N LEU A 27 22.00 6.37 -15.18
CA LEU A 27 22.40 5.46 -16.27
C LEU A 27 23.12 4.20 -15.80
N ILE A 28 23.34 4.06 -14.50
CA ILE A 28 23.82 2.80 -13.93
C ILE A 28 22.60 1.89 -13.80
N THR A 29 22.35 1.07 -14.81
CA THR A 29 21.56 -0.16 -14.68
C THR A 29 22.02 -0.86 -13.40
N TYR A 30 21.14 -0.94 -12.40
CA TYR A 30 21.41 -1.65 -11.16
C TYR A 30 21.80 -3.09 -11.51
N PRO A 31 23.05 -3.54 -11.34
CA PRO A 31 23.33 -4.94 -11.43
C PRO A 31 22.57 -5.56 -10.25
N THR A 32 21.62 -6.43 -10.56
CA THR A 32 21.18 -7.45 -9.61
C THR A 32 22.43 -7.91 -8.88
N LEU A 33 22.50 -7.80 -7.55
CA LEU A 33 23.65 -8.18 -6.74
C LEU A 33 24.02 -9.63 -7.06
N ALA A 34 24.80 -9.82 -8.11
CA ALA A 34 25.49 -11.06 -8.39
C ALA A 34 26.65 -11.09 -7.42
N ILE A 35 26.50 -11.85 -6.34
CA ILE A 35 27.62 -12.22 -5.47
C ILE A 35 28.70 -12.80 -6.38
N PRO A 36 29.97 -12.32 -6.32
CA PRO A 36 31.05 -12.89 -7.10
C PRO A 36 31.08 -14.40 -6.92
N GLN A 37 30.98 -15.14 -8.01
CA GLN A 37 30.91 -16.62 -8.00
C GLN A 37 32.24 -17.29 -7.60
N GLN A 38 33.27 -16.53 -7.29
CA GLN A 38 34.59 -17.08 -6.94
C GLN A 38 35.25 -16.28 -5.81
N LEU A 39 35.10 -16.79 -4.59
CA LEU A 39 36.08 -16.61 -3.54
C LEU A 39 36.98 -17.86 -3.55
N PRO A 40 38.33 -17.75 -3.53
CA PRO A 40 39.23 -18.91 -3.50
C PRO A 40 39.00 -19.71 -2.21
N GLY A 41 38.60 -20.96 -2.34
CA GLY A 41 38.57 -21.91 -1.22
C GLY A 41 37.21 -22.55 -0.89
N ILE A 42 36.11 -22.24 -1.56
CA ILE A 42 34.83 -22.88 -1.26
C ILE A 42 34.43 -23.89 -2.36
N ARG A 43 34.46 -25.18 -2.01
CA ARG A 43 33.97 -26.27 -2.89
C ARG A 43 32.46 -26.13 -3.08
N ARG A 44 32.00 -26.21 -4.36
CA ARG A 44 30.61 -26.24 -4.76
C ARG A 44 29.82 -27.34 -4.04
N ARG A 45 28.74 -27.01 -3.34
CA ARG A 45 27.61 -27.88 -3.08
C ARG A 45 26.40 -27.37 -3.83
N GLN A 46 25.54 -28.29 -4.20
CA GLN A 46 24.42 -28.15 -5.14
C GLN A 46 23.44 -27.03 -4.79
N LYS A 47 22.84 -26.46 -5.85
CA LYS A 47 21.88 -25.36 -5.86
C LYS A 47 20.64 -25.66 -5.02
N GLU A 48 20.47 -24.90 -3.92
CA GLU A 48 19.16 -24.64 -3.34
C GLU A 48 18.75 -23.21 -3.68
N PRO A 49 17.43 -22.91 -3.84
CA PRO A 49 16.98 -21.57 -4.15
C PRO A 49 17.27 -20.62 -2.98
N LEU A 50 17.98 -19.53 -3.26
CA LEU A 50 18.33 -18.48 -2.31
C LEU A 50 17.07 -17.79 -1.82
N SER A 51 16.75 -17.93 -0.54
CA SER A 51 15.79 -17.06 0.14
C SER A 51 16.36 -15.64 0.21
N HIS A 52 15.61 -14.65 -0.24
CA HIS A 52 16.02 -13.24 -0.21
C HIS A 52 16.03 -12.73 1.24
N THR A 53 17.18 -12.71 1.86
CA THR A 53 17.37 -12.05 3.16
C THR A 53 17.72 -10.58 2.91
N VAL A 54 16.87 -9.67 3.31
CA VAL A 54 17.14 -8.23 3.23
C VAL A 54 18.09 -7.87 4.37
N LEU A 55 19.27 -7.36 4.02
CA LEU A 55 20.22 -6.82 5.00
C LEU A 55 19.80 -5.38 5.32
N LEU A 56 19.59 -5.08 6.60
CA LEU A 56 19.28 -3.73 7.06
C LEU A 56 20.52 -3.10 7.72
N CYS A 57 20.76 -1.83 7.42
CA CYS A 57 21.79 -1.06 8.11
C CYS A 57 21.44 -0.91 9.61
N PRO A 58 22.35 -1.27 10.54
CA PRO A 58 22.05 -1.21 11.97
C PRO A 58 21.73 0.21 12.48
N ASP A 59 22.24 1.25 11.81
CA ASP A 59 22.04 2.63 12.27
C ASP A 59 20.77 3.27 11.71
N CYS A 60 20.53 3.16 10.39
CA CYS A 60 19.43 3.88 9.74
C CYS A 60 18.35 2.94 9.18
N LYS A 61 18.50 1.61 9.35
CA LYS A 61 17.61 0.56 8.82
C LYS A 61 17.44 0.58 7.29
N GLY A 62 18.26 1.33 6.55
CA GLY A 62 18.25 1.30 5.09
C GLY A 62 18.71 -0.06 4.56
N ALA A 63 18.11 -0.53 3.45
CA ALA A 63 18.39 -1.85 2.86
C ALA A 63 19.34 -1.80 1.65
N GLU A 64 19.73 -0.61 1.21
CA GLU A 64 20.59 -0.44 0.04
C GLU A 64 22.06 -0.27 0.45
N PHE A 65 22.94 -1.06 -0.18
CA PHE A 65 24.37 -1.06 0.06
C PHE A 65 25.15 -1.04 -1.26
N ARG A 66 26.25 -0.29 -1.30
CA ARG A 66 27.23 -0.33 -2.39
C ARG A 66 28.48 -1.06 -1.94
N LEU A 67 28.98 -1.96 -2.79
CA LEU A 67 30.30 -2.58 -2.57
C LEU A 67 31.39 -1.54 -2.80
N SER A 68 32.35 -1.46 -1.87
CA SER A 68 33.57 -0.70 -2.08
C SER A 68 34.47 -1.45 -3.06
N SER A 69 35.02 -0.76 -4.06
CA SER A 69 35.98 -1.33 -5.01
C SER A 69 37.38 -1.55 -4.42
N LEU A 70 37.65 -1.00 -3.24
CA LEU A 70 38.99 -0.96 -2.64
C LEU A 70 39.10 -1.76 -1.33
N GLU A 71 37.99 -2.07 -0.68
CA GLU A 71 37.97 -2.78 0.61
C GLU A 71 36.79 -3.77 0.63
N PRO A 72 36.88 -4.91 1.37
CA PRO A 72 35.78 -5.86 1.51
C PRO A 72 34.72 -5.36 2.48
N VAL A 73 34.12 -4.19 2.16
CA VAL A 73 33.09 -3.54 2.94
C VAL A 73 31.93 -3.11 2.05
N CYS A 74 30.74 -3.18 2.60
CA CYS A 74 29.54 -2.59 2.00
C CYS A 74 29.27 -1.23 2.63
N LEU A 75 28.95 -0.23 1.80
CA LEU A 75 28.55 1.10 2.23
C LEU A 75 27.02 1.19 2.20
N CYS A 76 26.41 1.58 3.32
CA CYS A 76 25.00 1.92 3.32
C CYS A 76 24.76 3.18 2.48
N VAL A 77 23.93 3.08 1.46
CA VAL A 77 23.64 4.20 0.55
C VAL A 77 22.98 5.36 1.28
N ARG A 78 22.22 5.08 2.33
CA ARG A 78 21.45 6.09 3.07
C ARG A 78 22.26 6.90 4.07
N CYS A 79 23.17 6.29 4.84
CA CYS A 79 23.91 6.96 5.91
C CYS A 79 25.43 6.88 5.76
N GLY A 80 25.96 6.24 4.71
CA GLY A 80 27.38 6.10 4.46
C GLY A 80 28.13 5.15 5.40
N ARG A 81 27.44 4.44 6.32
CA ARG A 81 28.11 3.50 7.25
C ARG A 81 28.80 2.38 6.51
N LYS A 82 30.05 2.11 6.86
CA LYS A 82 30.80 0.93 6.41
C LYS A 82 30.38 -0.29 7.23
N ILE A 83 30.02 -1.38 6.57
CA ILE A 83 29.69 -2.68 7.16
C ILE A 83 30.61 -3.72 6.54
N SER A 84 31.32 -4.50 7.35
CA SER A 84 32.21 -5.52 6.81
C SER A 84 31.41 -6.63 6.13
N THR A 85 31.93 -7.19 5.04
CA THR A 85 31.35 -8.34 4.34
C THR A 85 31.18 -9.55 5.25
N GLU A 86 31.99 -9.68 6.27
CA GLU A 86 31.89 -10.74 7.28
C GLU A 86 30.67 -10.56 8.19
N GLN A 87 30.30 -9.33 8.53
CA GLN A 87 29.05 -9.03 9.26
C GLN A 87 27.81 -9.32 8.40
N VAL A 88 27.89 -9.03 7.09
CA VAL A 88 26.84 -9.39 6.13
C VAL A 88 26.65 -10.91 6.07
N LEU A 89 27.74 -11.67 5.97
CA LEU A 89 27.72 -13.14 5.94
C LEU A 89 27.25 -13.74 7.28
N LYS A 90 27.54 -13.10 8.41
CA LYS A 90 27.09 -13.54 9.74
C LYS A 90 25.56 -13.42 9.88
N VAL A 91 24.98 -12.34 9.40
CA VAL A 91 23.50 -12.15 9.36
C VAL A 91 22.85 -13.21 8.47
N GLN A 92 23.42 -13.51 7.32
CA GLN A 92 22.92 -14.58 6.43
C GLN A 92 22.99 -15.97 7.10
N ARG A 93 23.99 -16.26 7.92
CA ARG A 93 24.11 -17.54 8.65
C ARG A 93 23.18 -17.66 9.85
N MET A 94 22.85 -16.56 10.50
CA MET A 94 21.90 -16.55 11.64
C MET A 94 20.44 -16.80 11.21
N HIS A 95 20.11 -16.59 9.94
CA HIS A 95 18.75 -16.85 9.39
C HIS A 95 18.63 -18.19 8.65
N ALA A 96 19.70 -18.97 8.52
CA ALA A 96 19.66 -20.34 8.04
C ALA A 96 19.51 -21.32 9.22
N THR A 97 18.42 -21.22 9.98
CA THR A 97 18.02 -22.25 10.93
C THR A 97 17.28 -23.36 10.21
N PRO A 98 17.56 -24.64 10.53
CA PRO A 98 16.78 -25.77 10.00
C PRO A 98 15.30 -25.60 10.42
N SER A 99 14.41 -26.04 9.56
CA SER A 99 12.98 -26.09 9.80
C SER A 99 12.66 -26.52 11.23
N GLN A 100 12.32 -25.54 12.08
CA GLN A 100 11.81 -25.87 13.41
C GLN A 100 10.45 -26.55 13.29
N PRO A 101 10.15 -27.50 14.18
CA PRO A 101 8.84 -28.12 14.22
C PRO A 101 7.77 -27.03 14.36
N VAL A 102 6.73 -27.16 13.59
CA VAL A 102 5.55 -26.28 13.58
C VAL A 102 5.07 -26.18 15.03
N THR A 103 5.32 -25.04 15.67
CA THR A 103 4.67 -24.75 16.96
C THR A 103 3.16 -24.78 16.72
N PRO A 104 2.37 -25.36 17.66
CA PRO A 104 0.92 -25.36 17.51
C PRO A 104 0.42 -23.93 17.29
N PRO A 105 -0.62 -23.74 16.48
CA PRO A 105 -1.08 -22.43 16.07
C PRO A 105 -1.32 -21.58 17.33
N GLY A 106 -0.56 -20.50 17.46
CA GLY A 106 -0.89 -19.46 18.44
C GLY A 106 -2.35 -19.04 18.20
N LYS A 107 -3.04 -18.67 19.26
CA LYS A 107 -4.46 -18.28 19.22
C LYS A 107 -4.70 -17.39 18.01
N GLN A 108 -5.44 -17.90 17.04
CA GLN A 108 -5.70 -17.26 15.77
C GLN A 108 -6.55 -16.02 16.05
N LEU A 109 -6.14 -14.85 15.58
CA LEU A 109 -6.95 -13.63 15.71
C LEU A 109 -8.20 -13.83 14.83
N THR A 110 -9.33 -14.07 15.46
CA THR A 110 -10.63 -14.23 14.81
C THR A 110 -11.47 -12.96 14.88
N ASP A 111 -10.92 -11.88 15.41
CA ASP A 111 -11.60 -10.61 15.69
C ASP A 111 -11.28 -9.49 14.70
N ILE A 112 -10.64 -9.79 13.58
CA ILE A 112 -10.43 -8.82 12.50
C ILE A 112 -11.76 -8.57 11.77
N VAL A 113 -12.17 -7.30 11.69
CA VAL A 113 -13.43 -6.89 11.09
C VAL A 113 -13.23 -6.08 9.79
N SER A 114 -12.04 -5.53 9.58
CA SER A 114 -11.71 -4.79 8.35
C SER A 114 -10.22 -4.84 8.06
N ILE A 115 -9.88 -4.78 6.78
CA ILE A 115 -8.51 -4.74 6.26
C ILE A 115 -8.33 -3.56 5.32
N CYS A 116 -7.15 -2.97 5.32
CA CYS A 116 -6.79 -1.91 4.39
C CYS A 116 -5.33 -2.06 3.96
N ALA A 117 -5.04 -1.70 2.72
CA ALA A 117 -3.70 -1.71 2.16
C ALA A 117 -3.32 -0.31 1.71
N GLY A 118 -2.21 0.21 2.19
CA GLY A 118 -1.54 1.39 1.66
C GLY A 118 -0.56 1.02 0.55
N ALA A 119 0.30 1.95 0.14
CA ALA A 119 1.29 1.66 -0.88
C ALA A 119 2.19 0.47 -0.47
N TYR A 120 2.76 0.53 0.74
CA TYR A 120 3.75 -0.44 1.23
C TYR A 120 3.48 -0.91 2.66
N HIS A 121 2.27 -0.71 3.19
CA HIS A 121 1.87 -1.17 4.52
C HIS A 121 0.45 -1.71 4.53
N THR A 122 0.14 -2.48 5.55
CA THR A 122 -1.13 -3.19 5.73
C THR A 122 -1.69 -2.87 7.10
N LEU A 123 -3.00 -2.64 7.15
CA LEU A 123 -3.73 -2.36 8.37
C LEU A 123 -4.83 -3.41 8.57
N CYS A 124 -5.07 -3.76 9.84
CA CYS A 124 -6.20 -4.57 10.26
C CYS A 124 -6.93 -3.89 11.41
N LEU A 125 -8.22 -3.70 11.28
CA LEU A 125 -9.09 -3.21 12.34
C LEU A 125 -9.69 -4.40 13.10
N ARG A 126 -9.56 -4.37 14.41
CA ARG A 126 -10.13 -5.37 15.31
C ARG A 126 -11.54 -4.97 15.78
N ALA A 127 -12.36 -5.94 16.14
CA ALA A 127 -13.73 -5.73 16.65
C ALA A 127 -13.78 -4.86 17.91
N ASN A 128 -12.71 -4.86 18.73
CA ASN A 128 -12.59 -4.01 19.91
C ASN A 128 -12.24 -2.54 19.58
N GLY A 129 -12.01 -2.20 18.30
CA GLY A 129 -11.66 -0.85 17.86
C GLY A 129 -10.18 -0.51 17.94
N THR A 130 -9.29 -1.47 18.19
CA THR A 130 -7.84 -1.30 18.06
C THR A 130 -7.38 -1.61 16.63
N VAL A 131 -6.22 -1.10 16.23
CA VAL A 131 -5.66 -1.27 14.89
C VAL A 131 -4.30 -1.96 14.96
N LEU A 132 -4.06 -2.86 14.04
CA LEU A 132 -2.76 -3.50 13.83
C LEU A 132 -2.20 -3.04 12.50
N ALA A 133 -0.88 -2.86 12.44
CA ALA A 133 -0.17 -2.45 11.22
C ALA A 133 1.09 -3.28 11.00
N THR A 134 1.43 -3.52 9.73
CA THR A 134 2.71 -4.12 9.30
C THR A 134 3.12 -3.52 7.96
N GLY A 135 4.39 -3.62 7.63
CA GLY A 135 4.92 -3.08 6.39
C GLY A 135 5.90 -1.95 6.62
N ASN A 136 6.03 -1.10 5.61
CA ASN A 136 6.88 0.08 5.68
C ASN A 136 6.45 1.02 6.81
N ASN A 137 7.40 1.45 7.63
CA ASN A 137 7.18 2.38 8.74
C ASN A 137 8.22 3.53 8.77
N PHE A 138 8.81 3.88 7.63
CA PHE A 138 9.84 4.94 7.55
C PHE A 138 9.29 6.32 7.90
N ASP A 139 8.04 6.55 7.61
CA ASP A 139 7.31 7.78 7.89
C ASP A 139 6.40 7.67 9.12
N ASN A 140 6.57 6.63 9.96
CA ASN A 140 5.72 6.30 11.10
C ASN A 140 4.25 5.95 10.72
N GLN A 141 3.99 5.50 9.50
CA GLN A 141 2.65 5.17 9.03
C GLN A 141 2.05 3.92 9.69
N CYS A 142 2.87 3.13 10.41
CA CYS A 142 2.41 1.98 11.19
C CYS A 142 2.28 2.27 12.71
N GLU A 143 2.46 3.51 13.16
CA GLU A 143 2.35 3.88 14.58
C GLU A 143 0.87 4.05 14.97
N VAL A 144 0.20 2.92 15.16
CA VAL A 144 -1.25 2.84 15.46
C VAL A 144 -1.55 2.11 16.78
N SER A 145 -0.52 1.78 17.57
CA SER A 145 -0.64 0.96 18.80
C SER A 145 -1.55 1.58 19.86
N ASP A 146 -1.58 2.92 19.93
CA ASP A 146 -2.35 3.68 20.91
C ASP A 146 -3.77 4.03 20.43
N TRP A 147 -4.13 3.56 19.24
CA TRP A 147 -5.45 3.85 18.68
C TRP A 147 -6.53 2.97 19.29
N SER A 148 -7.58 3.61 19.74
CA SER A 148 -8.78 2.97 20.30
C SER A 148 -10.05 3.60 19.74
N ASP A 149 -11.19 2.90 19.89
CA ASP A 149 -12.49 3.33 19.42
C ASP A 149 -12.54 3.59 17.90
N ILE A 150 -11.65 2.97 17.14
CA ILE A 150 -11.65 3.06 15.68
C ILE A 150 -12.79 2.23 15.10
N ARG A 151 -13.52 2.81 14.14
CA ARG A 151 -14.59 2.14 13.40
C ARG A 151 -14.27 1.95 11.91
N SER A 152 -13.31 2.71 11.38
CA SER A 152 -12.86 2.60 9.99
C SER A 152 -11.41 3.04 9.86
N ILE A 153 -10.69 2.43 8.95
CA ILE A 153 -9.28 2.68 8.65
C ILE A 153 -9.08 2.96 7.16
N SER A 154 -8.12 3.80 6.84
CA SER A 154 -7.67 4.03 5.47
C SER A 154 -6.16 4.25 5.44
N ALA A 155 -5.50 3.78 4.39
CA ALA A 155 -4.05 3.83 4.24
C ALA A 155 -3.67 4.48 2.91
N GLY A 156 -2.82 5.49 2.97
CA GLY A 156 -2.24 6.17 1.82
C GLY A 156 -0.85 5.63 1.48
N ALA A 157 0.01 6.45 0.87
CA ALA A 157 1.38 6.04 0.57
C ALA A 157 2.25 5.97 1.84
N ALA A 158 2.28 7.06 2.60
CA ALA A 158 3.14 7.24 3.77
C ALA A 158 2.36 7.72 5.00
N HIS A 159 1.05 7.48 5.04
CA HIS A 159 0.19 7.86 6.16
C HIS A 159 -0.97 6.89 6.34
N THR A 160 -1.50 6.88 7.54
CA THR A 160 -2.64 6.05 7.97
C THR A 160 -3.67 6.94 8.63
N ILE A 161 -4.94 6.69 8.34
CA ILE A 161 -6.08 7.42 8.89
C ILE A 161 -6.98 6.45 9.66
N GLY A 162 -7.37 6.85 10.86
CA GLY A 162 -8.34 6.15 11.70
C GLY A 162 -9.55 7.04 11.97
N LEU A 163 -10.74 6.58 11.61
CA LEU A 163 -11.99 7.24 11.94
C LEU A 163 -12.53 6.65 13.24
N LYS A 164 -12.71 7.50 14.25
CA LYS A 164 -13.25 7.12 15.54
C LYS A 164 -14.79 7.02 15.53
N LYS A 165 -15.33 6.30 16.50
CA LYS A 165 -16.79 6.14 16.67
C LYS A 165 -17.52 7.46 16.88
N ASP A 166 -16.86 8.45 17.50
CA ASP A 166 -17.40 9.80 17.74
C ASP A 166 -17.36 10.73 16.53
N GLY A 167 -16.81 10.25 15.38
CA GLY A 167 -16.68 11.03 14.13
C GLY A 167 -15.47 11.95 14.09
N THR A 168 -14.55 11.86 15.05
CA THR A 168 -13.23 12.48 14.97
C THR A 168 -12.24 11.59 14.20
N VAL A 169 -11.14 12.16 13.72
CA VAL A 169 -10.20 11.47 12.86
C VAL A 169 -8.79 11.55 13.45
N LEU A 170 -8.13 10.40 13.50
CA LEU A 170 -6.71 10.27 13.84
C LEU A 170 -5.90 10.07 12.56
N SER A 171 -4.66 10.52 12.59
CA SER A 171 -3.68 10.24 11.53
C SER A 171 -2.32 9.93 12.10
N THR A 172 -1.58 9.05 11.44
CA THR A 172 -0.15 8.83 11.65
C THR A 172 0.56 8.77 10.32
N GLY A 173 1.87 9.01 10.31
CA GLY A 173 2.67 9.17 9.11
C GLY A 173 3.57 10.39 9.23
N ASN A 174 4.16 10.83 8.14
CA ASN A 174 5.08 11.95 8.17
C ASN A 174 4.36 13.25 8.59
N PRO A 175 4.73 13.86 9.74
CA PRO A 175 4.03 15.03 10.28
C PRO A 175 4.26 16.31 9.46
N PHE A 176 5.24 16.33 8.56
CA PHE A 176 5.52 17.49 7.70
C PHE A 176 4.57 17.58 6.50
N PHE A 177 3.87 16.51 6.18
CA PHE A 177 2.93 16.49 5.07
C PHE A 177 1.53 16.96 5.50
N LYS A 178 0.86 17.66 4.58
CA LYS A 178 -0.45 18.28 4.87
C LYS A 178 -1.59 17.28 4.97
N GLU A 179 -1.45 16.09 4.39
CA GLU A 179 -2.46 15.03 4.41
C GLU A 179 -2.81 14.56 5.82
N ASN A 180 -1.91 14.77 6.78
CA ASN A 180 -2.12 14.45 8.20
C ASN A 180 -2.84 15.56 9.00
N ARG A 181 -3.32 16.65 8.36
CA ARG A 181 -3.97 17.77 9.06
C ARG A 181 -5.46 17.53 9.29
N VAL A 182 -5.82 16.41 9.88
CA VAL A 182 -7.20 15.96 10.11
C VAL A 182 -7.68 16.16 11.56
N SER A 183 -6.84 16.65 12.46
CA SER A 183 -7.15 16.74 13.91
C SER A 183 -8.31 17.66 14.26
N ARG A 184 -8.72 18.55 13.35
CA ARG A 184 -9.89 19.43 13.52
C ARG A 184 -11.16 18.88 12.87
N TRP A 185 -11.09 17.71 12.25
CA TRP A 185 -12.25 17.12 11.59
C TRP A 185 -13.18 16.50 12.62
N SER A 186 -14.46 16.78 12.48
CA SER A 186 -15.53 16.23 13.32
C SER A 186 -16.79 15.98 12.47
N GLY A 187 -17.67 15.12 12.95
CA GLY A 187 -18.85 14.76 12.19
C GLY A 187 -18.53 13.95 10.92
N ILE A 188 -17.37 13.29 10.88
CA ILE A 188 -16.96 12.49 9.75
C ILE A 188 -17.60 11.11 9.83
N ILE A 189 -18.11 10.61 8.70
CA ILE A 189 -18.72 9.27 8.60
C ILE A 189 -17.93 8.29 7.76
N ALA A 190 -17.05 8.77 6.86
CA ALA A 190 -16.09 7.94 6.12
C ALA A 190 -14.81 8.72 5.83
N VAL A 191 -13.70 8.00 5.69
CA VAL A 191 -12.39 8.56 5.34
C VAL A 191 -11.77 7.77 4.20
N ALA A 192 -11.05 8.45 3.32
CA ALA A 192 -10.23 7.85 2.28
C ALA A 192 -8.86 8.54 2.24
N ALA A 193 -7.81 7.74 2.28
CA ALA A 193 -6.43 8.20 2.13
C ALA A 193 -5.95 7.90 0.71
N GLY A 194 -5.57 8.94 -0.01
CA GLY A 194 -4.89 8.84 -1.29
C GLY A 194 -3.39 8.75 -1.12
N TYR A 195 -2.62 8.99 -2.18
CA TYR A 195 -1.17 8.92 -2.10
C TYR A 195 -0.59 10.01 -1.19
N GLU A 196 -0.98 11.28 -1.41
CA GLU A 196 -0.52 12.45 -0.65
C GLU A 196 -1.68 13.38 -0.25
N HIS A 197 -2.91 12.86 -0.14
CA HIS A 197 -4.07 13.62 0.31
C HIS A 197 -5.03 12.73 1.11
N THR A 198 -5.89 13.35 1.89
CA THR A 198 -6.89 12.67 2.73
C THR A 198 -8.24 13.33 2.51
N VAL A 199 -9.27 12.52 2.41
CA VAL A 199 -10.65 12.92 2.14
C VAL A 199 -11.56 12.44 3.26
N GLY A 200 -12.47 13.29 3.70
CA GLY A 200 -13.48 13.00 4.72
C GLY A 200 -14.89 13.26 4.19
N LEU A 201 -15.77 12.29 4.36
CA LEU A 201 -17.21 12.45 4.11
C LEU A 201 -17.89 12.88 5.40
N CYS A 202 -18.61 14.00 5.35
CA CYS A 202 -19.35 14.55 6.47
C CYS A 202 -20.75 13.92 6.60
N THR A 203 -21.34 14.02 7.79
CA THR A 203 -22.69 13.50 8.10
C THR A 203 -23.80 14.10 7.21
N ASP A 204 -23.62 15.33 6.74
CA ASP A 204 -24.57 16.03 5.87
C ASP A 204 -24.42 15.66 4.38
N GLY A 205 -23.45 14.80 4.05
CA GLY A 205 -23.17 14.38 2.69
C GLY A 205 -22.27 15.35 1.89
N THR A 206 -21.65 16.32 2.55
CA THR A 206 -20.57 17.13 1.99
C THR A 206 -19.22 16.43 2.15
N VAL A 207 -18.19 16.90 1.46
CA VAL A 207 -16.84 16.30 1.45
C VAL A 207 -15.82 17.36 1.79
N ILE A 208 -14.84 16.99 2.60
CA ILE A 208 -13.67 17.83 2.92
C ILE A 208 -12.39 17.09 2.55
N ALA A 209 -11.35 17.80 2.20
CA ALA A 209 -10.06 17.21 1.86
C ALA A 209 -8.89 18.04 2.38
N THR A 210 -7.75 17.39 2.57
CA THR A 210 -6.48 18.02 2.93
C THR A 210 -5.31 17.27 2.30
N GLY A 211 -4.20 17.94 2.12
CA GLY A 211 -3.00 17.33 1.54
C GLY A 211 -2.53 18.07 0.31
N LYS A 212 -1.90 17.33 -0.59
CA LYS A 212 -1.48 17.82 -1.89
C LYS A 212 -2.72 18.15 -2.73
N ASN A 213 -2.65 19.23 -3.48
CA ASN A 213 -3.72 19.70 -4.36
C ASN A 213 -3.15 20.30 -5.66
N LYS A 214 -2.10 19.66 -6.20
CA LYS A 214 -1.42 20.16 -7.42
C LYS A 214 -2.32 20.02 -8.67
N PHE A 215 -3.17 19.01 -8.67
CA PHE A 215 -4.03 18.68 -9.81
C PHE A 215 -5.52 18.91 -9.52
N GLY A 216 -5.87 19.49 -8.38
CA GLY A 216 -7.24 19.65 -7.93
C GLY A 216 -7.80 18.42 -7.21
N GLU A 217 -6.94 17.52 -6.72
CA GLU A 217 -7.35 16.30 -6.02
C GLU A 217 -8.07 16.56 -4.70
N CYS A 218 -7.98 17.80 -4.17
CA CYS A 218 -8.74 18.24 -2.99
C CYS A 218 -9.90 19.22 -3.33
N ASP A 219 -10.20 19.46 -4.59
CA ASP A 219 -11.27 20.39 -5.02
C ASP A 219 -12.65 19.69 -4.93
N VAL A 220 -13.12 19.47 -3.71
CA VAL A 220 -14.31 18.66 -3.36
C VAL A 220 -15.42 19.46 -2.68
N GLU A 221 -15.22 20.75 -2.42
CA GLU A 221 -16.11 21.61 -1.60
C GLU A 221 -17.50 21.79 -2.18
N ASN A 222 -17.68 21.59 -3.48
CA ASN A 222 -18.99 21.66 -4.14
C ASN A 222 -19.76 20.33 -4.16
N TRP A 223 -19.16 19.26 -3.62
CA TRP A 223 -19.80 17.96 -3.63
C TRP A 223 -20.82 17.82 -2.51
N THR A 224 -22.03 17.44 -2.87
CA THR A 224 -23.17 17.23 -1.97
C THR A 224 -23.85 15.89 -2.27
N GLN A 225 -24.68 15.42 -1.36
CA GLN A 225 -25.40 14.14 -1.49
C GLN A 225 -24.47 12.96 -1.73
N VAL A 226 -23.22 13.05 -1.22
CA VAL A 226 -22.24 11.98 -1.34
C VAL A 226 -22.59 10.84 -0.39
N ALA A 227 -22.47 9.61 -0.87
CA ALA A 227 -22.71 8.36 -0.13
C ALA A 227 -21.41 7.61 0.18
N ALA A 228 -20.38 7.73 -0.68
CA ALA A 228 -19.08 7.13 -0.47
C ALA A 228 -17.97 7.93 -1.18
N ILE A 229 -16.74 7.80 -0.68
CA ILE A 229 -15.54 8.46 -1.21
C ILE A 229 -14.44 7.45 -1.44
N ALA A 230 -13.60 7.68 -2.44
CA ALA A 230 -12.34 6.97 -2.67
C ALA A 230 -11.26 7.96 -3.11
N ALA A 231 -10.02 7.69 -2.71
CA ALA A 231 -8.88 8.53 -3.05
C ALA A 231 -7.78 7.67 -3.67
N GLY A 232 -7.29 8.08 -4.83
CA GLY A 232 -6.21 7.43 -5.56
C GLY A 232 -4.87 8.16 -5.42
N TYR A 233 -3.98 8.04 -6.41
CA TYR A 233 -2.68 8.71 -6.37
C TYR A 233 -2.82 10.25 -6.36
N ALA A 234 -3.54 10.80 -7.34
CA ALA A 234 -3.73 12.24 -7.51
C ALA A 234 -5.15 12.56 -8.00
N HIS A 235 -6.14 11.78 -7.55
CA HIS A 235 -7.54 12.03 -7.85
C HIS A 235 -8.43 11.53 -6.72
N THR A 236 -9.58 12.15 -6.60
CA THR A 236 -10.62 11.83 -5.62
C THR A 236 -11.91 11.49 -6.37
N VAL A 237 -12.62 10.50 -5.88
CA VAL A 237 -13.87 10.01 -6.46
C VAL A 237 -14.97 10.01 -5.41
N ALA A 238 -16.14 10.48 -5.77
CA ALA A 238 -17.35 10.45 -4.95
C ALA A 238 -18.45 9.65 -5.64
N LEU A 239 -19.07 8.77 -4.88
CA LEU A 239 -20.33 8.12 -5.23
C LEU A 239 -21.47 8.92 -4.61
N HIS A 240 -22.44 9.38 -5.42
CA HIS A 240 -23.63 10.06 -4.94
C HIS A 240 -24.74 9.05 -4.58
N ARG A 241 -25.70 9.52 -3.77
CA ARG A 241 -26.83 8.69 -3.29
C ARG A 241 -27.73 8.17 -4.42
N ASP A 242 -27.74 8.84 -5.58
CA ASP A 242 -28.48 8.41 -6.77
C ASP A 242 -27.74 7.39 -7.65
N GLY A 243 -26.52 7.00 -7.26
CA GLY A 243 -25.67 6.07 -7.99
C GLY A 243 -24.86 6.70 -9.13
N SER A 244 -24.86 8.02 -9.26
CA SER A 244 -23.92 8.75 -10.12
C SER A 244 -22.56 8.91 -9.45
N VAL A 245 -21.53 9.24 -10.23
CA VAL A 245 -20.14 9.35 -9.74
C VAL A 245 -19.54 10.67 -10.22
N SER A 246 -18.84 11.35 -9.32
CA SER A 246 -18.00 12.51 -9.61
C SER A 246 -16.54 12.19 -9.34
N ALA A 247 -15.63 12.82 -10.06
CA ALA A 247 -14.21 12.73 -9.80
C ALA A 247 -13.52 14.08 -10.04
N THR A 248 -12.46 14.34 -9.28
CA THR A 248 -11.59 15.51 -9.41
C THR A 248 -10.14 15.10 -9.27
N GLY A 249 -9.23 15.96 -9.74
CA GLY A 249 -7.79 15.70 -9.68
C GLY A 249 -7.19 15.54 -11.05
N GLU A 250 -6.10 14.80 -11.14
CA GLU A 250 -5.39 14.57 -12.39
C GLU A 250 -6.21 13.75 -13.38
N THR A 251 -6.38 14.29 -14.58
CA THR A 251 -7.19 13.69 -15.65
C THR A 251 -6.42 12.81 -16.62
N SER A 252 -5.10 12.71 -16.48
CA SER A 252 -4.27 11.87 -17.34
C SER A 252 -4.80 10.44 -17.39
N PHE A 253 -4.73 9.82 -18.55
CA PHE A 253 -5.26 8.48 -18.81
C PHE A 253 -6.78 8.35 -18.61
N LYS A 254 -7.54 9.44 -18.50
CA LYS A 254 -9.00 9.43 -18.31
C LYS A 254 -9.47 8.85 -16.97
N ARG A 255 -8.59 8.85 -15.92
CA ARG A 255 -8.95 8.26 -14.61
C ARG A 255 -10.15 8.93 -13.92
N CYS A 256 -10.48 10.16 -14.33
CA CYS A 256 -11.65 10.91 -13.85
C CYS A 256 -12.85 10.85 -14.81
N ASP A 257 -12.82 10.07 -15.90
CA ASP A 257 -13.90 9.96 -16.86
C ASP A 257 -15.00 9.02 -16.34
N VAL A 258 -15.75 9.48 -15.35
CA VAL A 258 -16.79 8.70 -14.61
C VAL A 258 -18.20 9.27 -14.77
N GLN A 259 -18.36 10.40 -15.46
CA GLN A 259 -19.63 11.16 -15.53
C GLN A 259 -20.78 10.39 -16.19
N ASP A 260 -20.49 9.39 -17.03
CA ASP A 260 -21.50 8.56 -17.68
C ASP A 260 -21.85 7.30 -16.86
N TRP A 261 -21.18 7.12 -15.71
CA TRP A 261 -21.44 5.95 -14.86
C TRP A 261 -22.77 6.09 -14.13
N LYS A 262 -23.55 5.02 -14.16
CA LYS A 262 -24.88 4.94 -13.54
C LYS A 262 -25.04 3.64 -12.76
N GLN A 263 -25.93 3.66 -11.77
CA GLN A 263 -26.24 2.50 -10.94
C GLN A 263 -25.00 1.97 -10.20
N ILE A 264 -24.04 2.84 -9.88
CA ILE A 264 -22.87 2.48 -9.11
C ILE A 264 -23.25 2.32 -7.64
N THR A 265 -22.74 1.28 -7.01
CA THR A 265 -22.98 0.93 -5.59
C THR A 265 -21.72 0.96 -4.75
N ALA A 266 -20.54 0.89 -5.38
CA ALA A 266 -19.24 1.07 -4.73
C ALA A 266 -18.23 1.62 -5.72
N ILE A 267 -17.23 2.33 -5.20
CA ILE A 267 -16.12 2.92 -5.96
C ILE A 267 -14.78 2.55 -5.33
N SER A 268 -13.74 2.46 -6.15
CA SER A 268 -12.36 2.32 -5.69
C SER A 268 -11.44 3.07 -6.64
N ALA A 269 -10.44 3.75 -6.09
CA ALA A 269 -9.46 4.53 -6.85
C ALA A 269 -8.07 3.96 -6.62
N GLY A 270 -7.40 3.58 -7.70
CA GLY A 270 -6.02 3.13 -7.71
C GLY A 270 -5.04 4.27 -7.99
N GLU A 271 -3.82 3.96 -8.40
CA GLU A 271 -2.87 5.00 -8.75
C GLU A 271 -3.29 5.75 -10.03
N PHE A 272 -3.62 5.01 -11.08
CA PHE A 272 -3.89 5.58 -12.40
C PHE A 272 -5.25 5.16 -13.00
N HIS A 273 -6.12 4.52 -12.23
CA HIS A 273 -7.41 4.04 -12.71
C HIS A 273 -8.47 4.11 -11.61
N THR A 274 -9.71 4.06 -12.02
CA THR A 274 -10.90 4.10 -11.16
C THR A 274 -11.81 2.93 -11.50
N LEU A 275 -12.35 2.29 -10.46
CA LEU A 275 -13.33 1.21 -10.57
C LEU A 275 -14.68 1.64 -10.00
N GLY A 276 -15.77 1.21 -10.64
CA GLY A 276 -17.13 1.36 -10.16
C GLY A 276 -17.86 0.02 -10.21
N LEU A 277 -18.34 -0.46 -9.07
CA LEU A 277 -19.21 -1.63 -8.99
C LEU A 277 -20.63 -1.25 -9.32
N ARG A 278 -21.26 -1.91 -10.30
CA ARG A 278 -22.68 -1.69 -10.63
C ARG A 278 -23.57 -2.58 -9.78
N LYS A 279 -24.83 -2.16 -9.66
CA LYS A 279 -25.88 -2.88 -8.92
C LYS A 279 -26.10 -4.31 -9.43
N ASP A 280 -25.84 -4.59 -10.69
CA ASP A 280 -25.95 -5.92 -11.31
C ASP A 280 -24.75 -6.83 -11.06
N GLY A 281 -23.72 -6.35 -10.34
CA GLY A 281 -22.49 -7.09 -10.05
C GLY A 281 -21.47 -7.07 -11.18
N THR A 282 -21.64 -6.24 -12.21
CA THR A 282 -20.60 -5.93 -13.20
C THR A 282 -19.73 -4.76 -12.74
N VAL A 283 -18.56 -4.58 -13.34
CA VAL A 283 -17.59 -3.55 -12.94
C VAL A 283 -17.32 -2.62 -14.12
N ALA A 284 -17.43 -1.32 -13.87
CA ALA A 284 -16.91 -0.27 -14.74
C ALA A 284 -15.46 0.04 -14.37
N ALA A 285 -14.63 0.34 -15.36
CA ALA A 285 -13.26 0.80 -15.14
C ALA A 285 -12.92 1.91 -16.12
N THR A 286 -12.13 2.88 -15.66
CA THR A 286 -11.55 3.93 -16.51
C THR A 286 -10.15 4.26 -15.99
N GLY A 287 -9.30 4.79 -16.86
CA GLY A 287 -7.94 5.14 -16.51
C GLY A 287 -6.91 4.43 -17.38
N LYS A 288 -5.67 4.40 -16.88
CA LYS A 288 -4.56 3.70 -17.51
C LYS A 288 -4.85 2.21 -17.60
N ASN A 289 -4.56 1.59 -18.75
CA ASN A 289 -4.78 0.16 -18.98
C ASN A 289 -3.58 -0.53 -19.66
N PHE A 290 -2.37 -0.02 -19.45
CA PHE A 290 -1.17 -0.60 -20.09
C PHE A 290 -0.78 -1.97 -19.50
N ASP A 291 -1.18 -2.22 -18.27
CA ASP A 291 -0.97 -3.48 -17.57
C ASP A 291 -2.26 -4.33 -17.50
N SER A 292 -3.32 -4.00 -18.26
CA SER A 292 -4.65 -4.65 -18.25
C SER A 292 -5.41 -4.49 -16.92
N GLN A 293 -5.12 -3.46 -16.13
CA GLN A 293 -5.81 -3.21 -14.86
C GLN A 293 -7.27 -2.80 -15.01
N CYS A 294 -7.68 -2.35 -16.19
CA CYS A 294 -9.09 -2.05 -16.52
C CYS A 294 -9.81 -3.18 -17.26
N ASP A 295 -9.18 -4.35 -17.48
CA ASP A 295 -9.77 -5.49 -18.19
C ASP A 295 -10.70 -6.29 -17.26
N VAL A 296 -11.76 -5.63 -16.80
CA VAL A 296 -12.73 -6.16 -15.83
C VAL A 296 -14.10 -6.48 -16.44
N GLN A 297 -14.26 -6.35 -17.76
CA GLN A 297 -15.55 -6.47 -18.47
C GLN A 297 -16.17 -7.87 -18.37
N SER A 298 -15.34 -8.91 -18.18
CA SER A 298 -15.77 -10.29 -17.98
C SER A 298 -16.18 -10.61 -16.54
N TRP A 299 -16.02 -9.64 -15.62
CA TRP A 299 -16.33 -9.88 -14.22
C TRP A 299 -17.83 -9.82 -13.98
N VAL A 300 -18.37 -10.87 -13.35
CA VAL A 300 -19.80 -10.99 -13.00
C VAL A 300 -19.96 -11.47 -11.57
N GLY A 301 -21.07 -11.09 -10.94
CA GLY A 301 -21.36 -11.48 -9.56
C GLY A 301 -20.39 -10.86 -8.54
N ILE A 302 -19.79 -9.72 -8.87
CA ILE A 302 -18.89 -8.98 -7.98
C ILE A 302 -19.70 -8.30 -6.88
N THR A 303 -19.19 -8.38 -5.66
CA THR A 303 -19.79 -7.79 -4.45
C THR A 303 -18.91 -6.73 -3.79
N ALA A 304 -17.60 -6.74 -4.08
CA ALA A 304 -16.65 -5.72 -3.65
C ALA A 304 -15.52 -5.57 -4.66
N ILE A 305 -14.93 -4.39 -4.71
CA ILE A 305 -13.81 -4.02 -5.61
C ILE A 305 -12.71 -3.34 -4.85
N ALA A 306 -11.46 -3.56 -5.25
CA ALA A 306 -10.29 -2.86 -4.75
C ALA A 306 -9.32 -2.57 -5.91
N ALA A 307 -8.82 -1.34 -5.97
CA ALA A 307 -7.87 -0.87 -6.97
C ALA A 307 -6.52 -0.61 -6.31
N GLY A 308 -5.46 -1.24 -6.81
CA GLY A 308 -4.08 -1.00 -6.41
C GLY A 308 -3.36 -0.02 -7.35
N GLU A 309 -2.03 -0.06 -7.39
CA GLU A 309 -1.23 0.78 -8.30
C GLU A 309 -1.59 0.47 -9.77
N LYS A 310 -1.39 -0.79 -10.17
CA LYS A 310 -1.54 -1.29 -11.55
C LYS A 310 -2.33 -2.60 -11.62
N HIS A 311 -3.14 -2.89 -10.62
CA HIS A 311 -3.99 -4.07 -10.61
C HIS A 311 -5.33 -3.77 -9.97
N SER A 312 -6.31 -4.56 -10.31
CA SER A 312 -7.69 -4.52 -9.81
C SER A 312 -8.06 -5.86 -9.22
N VAL A 313 -8.84 -5.85 -8.16
CA VAL A 313 -9.34 -7.06 -7.50
C VAL A 313 -10.85 -6.95 -7.32
N GLY A 314 -11.56 -8.02 -7.62
CA GLY A 314 -13.00 -8.16 -7.43
C GLY A 314 -13.32 -9.36 -6.54
N LEU A 315 -14.12 -9.17 -5.50
CA LEU A 315 -14.66 -10.24 -4.67
C LEU A 315 -15.97 -10.72 -5.27
N ARG A 316 -16.10 -12.02 -5.50
CA ARG A 316 -17.35 -12.63 -5.97
C ARG A 316 -18.25 -13.03 -4.81
N LYS A 317 -19.53 -13.14 -5.10
CA LYS A 317 -20.57 -13.55 -4.15
C LYS A 317 -20.30 -14.94 -3.51
N ASP A 318 -19.60 -15.81 -4.22
CA ASP A 318 -19.23 -17.16 -3.73
C ASP A 318 -18.00 -17.18 -2.83
N GLY A 319 -17.40 -16.01 -2.52
CA GLY A 319 -16.20 -15.89 -1.70
C GLY A 319 -14.90 -16.18 -2.44
N THR A 320 -14.92 -16.30 -3.78
CA THR A 320 -13.71 -16.33 -4.61
C THR A 320 -13.32 -14.92 -5.04
N ALA A 321 -12.09 -14.73 -5.49
CA ALA A 321 -11.61 -13.44 -5.98
C ALA A 321 -11.21 -13.51 -7.47
N ALA A 322 -11.40 -12.39 -8.18
CA ALA A 322 -10.86 -12.12 -9.50
C ALA A 322 -9.78 -11.04 -9.39
N ALA A 323 -8.79 -11.08 -10.27
CA ALA A 323 -7.82 -10.01 -10.40
C ALA A 323 -7.47 -9.77 -11.87
N ALA A 324 -7.12 -8.52 -12.19
CA ALA A 324 -6.64 -8.09 -13.50
C ALA A 324 -5.52 -7.06 -13.31
N GLY A 325 -4.58 -6.99 -14.22
CA GLY A 325 -3.50 -6.03 -14.17
C GLY A 325 -2.12 -6.66 -13.99
N ASP A 326 -1.18 -5.82 -13.53
CA ASP A 326 0.20 -6.22 -13.28
C ASP A 326 0.27 -7.36 -12.25
N ASN A 327 1.08 -8.36 -12.57
CA ASN A 327 1.31 -9.54 -11.70
C ASN A 327 2.80 -9.87 -11.53
N ARG A 328 3.70 -8.90 -11.73
CA ARG A 328 5.15 -9.13 -11.65
C ARG A 328 5.62 -9.55 -10.26
N TYR A 329 4.90 -9.17 -9.23
CA TYR A 329 5.15 -9.58 -7.84
C TYR A 329 4.18 -10.65 -7.35
N GLY A 330 3.24 -11.10 -8.18
CA GLY A 330 2.21 -12.07 -7.79
C GLY A 330 0.97 -11.43 -7.15
N GLN A 331 0.78 -10.11 -7.25
CA GLN A 331 -0.35 -9.38 -6.65
C GLN A 331 -1.72 -9.81 -7.19
N CYS A 332 -1.76 -10.43 -8.38
CA CYS A 332 -3.00 -11.02 -8.95
C CYS A 332 -3.17 -12.52 -8.67
N ASN A 333 -2.32 -13.15 -7.86
CA ASN A 333 -2.37 -14.59 -7.57
C ASN A 333 -3.47 -14.92 -6.55
N VAL A 334 -4.71 -14.55 -6.83
CA VAL A 334 -5.87 -14.74 -5.95
C VAL A 334 -6.76 -15.94 -6.33
N SER A 335 -6.46 -16.67 -7.40
CA SER A 335 -7.32 -17.71 -7.97
C SER A 335 -7.61 -18.91 -7.03
N LYS A 336 -6.76 -19.11 -6.02
CA LYS A 336 -6.92 -20.15 -5.00
C LYS A 336 -7.61 -19.66 -3.72
N TRP A 337 -8.02 -18.40 -3.68
CA TRP A 337 -8.68 -17.84 -2.51
C TRP A 337 -10.13 -18.29 -2.44
N THR A 338 -10.55 -18.75 -1.27
CA THR A 338 -11.92 -19.17 -0.95
C THR A 338 -12.34 -18.56 0.39
N ASP A 339 -13.65 -18.51 0.60
CA ASP A 339 -14.26 -17.99 1.82
C ASP A 339 -13.89 -16.54 2.14
N ILE A 340 -13.53 -15.75 1.12
CA ILE A 340 -13.18 -14.35 1.26
C ILE A 340 -14.44 -13.51 1.50
N ILE A 341 -14.37 -12.62 2.49
CA ILE A 341 -15.46 -11.69 2.84
C ILE A 341 -15.06 -10.23 2.66
N ALA A 342 -13.74 -9.93 2.58
CA ALA A 342 -13.25 -8.59 2.27
C ALA A 342 -11.92 -8.68 1.52
N ILE A 343 -11.66 -7.69 0.67
CA ILE A 343 -10.44 -7.54 -0.13
C ILE A 343 -9.88 -6.13 0.02
N ALA A 344 -8.56 -6.00 -0.06
CA ALA A 344 -7.88 -4.72 -0.19
C ALA A 344 -6.69 -4.86 -1.15
N ALA A 345 -6.35 -3.77 -1.85
CA ALA A 345 -5.23 -3.72 -2.77
C ALA A 345 -4.35 -2.51 -2.45
N GLY A 346 -3.07 -2.75 -2.24
CA GLY A 346 -2.03 -1.73 -2.14
C GLY A 346 -1.32 -1.52 -3.48
N ASP A 347 -0.14 -0.92 -3.48
CA ASP A 347 0.56 -0.68 -4.75
C ASP A 347 0.87 -2.01 -5.45
N GLN A 348 1.49 -2.95 -4.77
CA GLN A 348 1.99 -4.19 -5.34
C GLN A 348 1.64 -5.43 -4.50
N HIS A 349 0.61 -5.33 -3.65
CA HIS A 349 0.12 -6.46 -2.86
C HIS A 349 -1.40 -6.45 -2.75
N THR A 350 -1.95 -7.60 -2.45
CA THR A 350 -3.39 -7.82 -2.28
C THR A 350 -3.65 -8.58 -0.99
N LEU A 351 -4.69 -8.18 -0.29
CA LEU A 351 -5.11 -8.77 0.97
C LEU A 351 -6.52 -9.37 0.83
N GLY A 352 -6.76 -10.44 1.54
CA GLY A 352 -8.08 -11.04 1.70
C GLY A 352 -8.35 -11.38 3.17
N LEU A 353 -9.54 -11.07 3.65
CA LEU A 353 -10.06 -11.53 4.94
C LEU A 353 -11.02 -12.67 4.68
N ARG A 354 -10.80 -13.81 5.32
CA ARG A 354 -11.70 -14.96 5.26
C ARG A 354 -12.80 -14.88 6.31
N LYS A 355 -13.86 -15.62 6.07
CA LYS A 355 -15.02 -15.75 6.97
C LYS A 355 -14.66 -16.27 8.38
N ASP A 356 -13.60 -17.06 8.49
CA ASP A 356 -13.09 -17.56 9.77
C ASP A 356 -12.20 -16.55 10.52
N GLY A 357 -12.04 -15.32 9.96
CA GLY A 357 -11.19 -14.27 10.52
C GLY A 357 -9.71 -14.40 10.12
N THR A 358 -9.33 -15.42 9.34
CA THR A 358 -7.95 -15.54 8.86
C THR A 358 -7.65 -14.57 7.72
N LEU A 359 -6.39 -14.16 7.63
CA LEU A 359 -5.90 -13.25 6.60
C LEU A 359 -5.08 -14.01 5.57
N VAL A 360 -5.25 -13.61 4.32
CA VAL A 360 -4.40 -14.05 3.20
C VAL A 360 -3.82 -12.83 2.50
N ALA A 361 -2.60 -12.96 2.00
CA ALA A 361 -1.95 -11.92 1.23
C ALA A 361 -1.15 -12.51 0.07
N THR A 362 -1.01 -11.74 -0.99
CA THR A 362 -0.16 -12.06 -2.14
C THR A 362 0.45 -10.80 -2.70
N GLY A 363 1.55 -10.91 -3.43
CA GLY A 363 2.26 -9.78 -4.00
C GLY A 363 3.61 -9.52 -3.35
N ARG A 364 4.10 -8.29 -3.53
CA ARG A 364 5.37 -7.85 -2.95
C ARG A 364 5.34 -7.89 -1.43
N ASN A 365 6.44 -8.34 -0.83
CA ASN A 365 6.63 -8.42 0.62
C ASN A 365 8.01 -7.93 1.07
N SER A 366 8.67 -7.07 0.29
CA SER A 366 10.01 -6.55 0.62
C SER A 366 10.01 -5.65 1.85
N ASP A 367 8.90 -5.03 2.15
CA ASP A 367 8.69 -4.13 3.29
C ASP A 367 7.87 -4.80 4.41
N MET A 368 7.69 -6.14 4.36
CA MET A 368 6.89 -6.92 5.31
C MET A 368 5.37 -6.65 5.23
N GLN A 369 4.87 -6.03 4.17
CA GLN A 369 3.46 -5.67 4.01
C GLN A 369 2.53 -6.90 3.88
N CYS A 370 3.05 -8.06 3.55
CA CYS A 370 2.33 -9.34 3.57
C CYS A 370 2.68 -10.21 4.80
N ALA A 371 3.42 -9.69 5.79
CA ALA A 371 3.85 -10.44 6.97
C ALA A 371 2.72 -10.55 8.02
N LEU A 372 1.60 -11.14 7.62
CA LEU A 372 0.38 -11.24 8.44
C LEU A 372 0.58 -12.03 9.74
N GLN A 373 1.56 -12.95 9.78
CA GLN A 373 1.87 -13.71 11.01
C GLN A 373 2.48 -12.83 12.10
N ASP A 374 3.22 -11.78 11.72
CA ASP A 374 3.82 -10.84 12.67
C ASP A 374 2.75 -9.90 13.25
N LEU A 375 1.74 -9.52 12.46
CA LEU A 375 0.54 -8.84 12.98
C LEU A 375 -0.12 -9.64 14.10
N MET A 376 -0.26 -10.94 13.92
CA MET A 376 -0.90 -11.83 14.90
C MET A 376 -0.06 -12.00 16.18
N ARG A 377 1.27 -12.01 16.08
CA ARG A 377 2.18 -12.10 17.24
C ARG A 377 2.16 -10.82 18.07
N ASN A 378 2.17 -9.66 17.44
CA ASN A 378 2.17 -8.37 18.11
C ASN A 378 0.88 -8.13 18.91
N ALA A 379 -0.27 -8.56 18.39
CA ALA A 379 -1.55 -8.51 19.08
C ALA A 379 -1.55 -9.34 20.39
N SER A 380 -0.95 -10.54 20.37
CA SER A 380 -0.88 -11.40 21.58
C SER A 380 0.06 -10.84 22.65
N THR A 381 0.97 -9.94 22.29
CA THR A 381 1.89 -9.28 23.24
C THR A 381 1.21 -8.08 23.90
N GLN A 382 0.37 -7.35 23.20
CA GLN A 382 -0.43 -6.25 23.77
C GLN A 382 -1.49 -6.75 24.78
N GLU A 383 -2.09 -7.93 24.55
CA GLU A 383 -3.06 -8.52 25.49
C GLU A 383 -2.43 -9.01 26.82
N ARG A 384 -1.10 -9.15 26.90
CA ARG A 384 -0.38 -9.55 28.13
C ARG A 384 0.07 -8.37 29.00
N GLN A 385 -0.07 -7.14 28.50
CA GLN A 385 0.34 -5.92 29.20
C GLN A 385 -0.85 -5.13 29.80
N VAL A 386 -2.07 -5.61 29.61
CA VAL A 386 -3.31 -5.15 30.25
C VAL A 386 -3.75 -6.20 31.27
#